data_76ed5b5d0d8b38bf958e89478a0365ab
#
_entry.id   76ed5b5d0d8b38bf958e89478a0365ab
#
_cell.length_a   1.000
_cell.length_b   1.000
_cell.length_c   1.000
_cell.angle_alpha   90.00
_cell.angle_beta   90.00
_cell.angle_gamma   90.00
#
_symmetry.space_group_name_H-M   'P 1'
#
loop_
_entity.id
_entity.type
_entity.pdbx_description
1 polymer ?
#
loop_
_entity_poly.entity_id
_entity_poly.type
_entity_poly.pdbx_seq_one_letter_code
_entity_poly.pdbx_strand_id
1 'polypeptide(L)'
;MELRKFQSGFTLLELLVTMGVVGIVAAIAFADSTELLAEDRAENQLQELKRNLSFARAKATTTESRVIVCPLSGSQCSADWTNDDIAVFVDNNNNNQRDADEPLLRVMKGVISEDLLSYTGSSPIVYNATGRVGNTQAGTFTYCPNGVTSESNRDMRLSQSGTALYQGQTTTECS
;
A
#
# COMPACT_ATOMS: atom_id res chain seq x y z
N MET A 1 -31.99 -26.14 57.39
CA MET A 1 -30.63 -26.70 57.19
C MET A 1 -29.96 -25.83 56.12
N GLU A 2 -29.27 -24.75 56.53
CA GLU A 2 -28.61 -23.82 55.61
C GLU A 2 -27.24 -24.37 55.23
N LEU A 3 -27.04 -24.59 53.93
CA LEU A 3 -25.75 -24.96 53.36
C LEU A 3 -24.87 -23.70 53.31
N ARG A 4 -23.92 -23.60 54.24
CA ARG A 4 -22.85 -22.60 54.16
C ARG A 4 -22.02 -22.84 52.87
N LYS A 5 -22.15 -21.96 51.86
CA LYS A 5 -21.23 -21.90 50.74
C LYS A 5 -19.87 -21.47 51.27
N PHE A 6 -18.88 -22.34 51.19
CA PHE A 6 -17.46 -21.96 51.39
C PHE A 6 -17.05 -21.02 50.24
N GLN A 7 -16.83 -19.78 50.54
CA GLN A 7 -16.12 -18.86 49.64
C GLN A 7 -14.62 -19.15 49.74
N SER A 8 -14.08 -19.85 48.77
CA SER A 8 -12.63 -19.97 48.60
C SER A 8 -12.09 -18.63 48.01
N GLY A 9 -11.30 -17.91 48.78
CA GLY A 9 -10.59 -16.73 48.31
C GLY A 9 -9.30 -17.13 47.57
N PHE A 10 -8.88 -16.33 46.62
CA PHE A 10 -7.57 -16.48 45.93
C PHE A 10 -6.42 -16.29 46.92
N THR A 11 -5.41 -17.13 46.81
CA THR A 11 -4.17 -16.96 47.59
C THR A 11 -3.28 -15.88 46.94
N LEU A 12 -2.47 -15.21 47.74
CA LEU A 12 -1.51 -14.19 47.25
C LEU A 12 -0.51 -14.82 46.26
N LEU A 13 -0.13 -16.09 46.48
CA LEU A 13 0.74 -16.86 45.60
C LEU A 13 0.11 -17.09 44.22
N GLU A 14 -1.18 -17.46 44.17
CA GLU A 14 -1.93 -17.73 42.95
C GLU A 14 -2.06 -16.45 42.10
N LEU A 15 -2.26 -15.29 42.74
CA LEU A 15 -2.30 -13.99 42.08
C LEU A 15 -0.92 -13.63 41.49
N LEU A 16 0.17 -13.89 42.23
CA LEU A 16 1.54 -13.64 41.73
C LEU A 16 1.90 -14.52 40.53
N VAL A 17 1.53 -15.81 40.58
CA VAL A 17 1.79 -16.75 39.46
C VAL A 17 0.97 -16.38 38.25
N THR A 18 -0.32 -16.04 38.42
CA THR A 18 -1.18 -15.63 37.30
C THR A 18 -0.70 -14.36 36.65
N MET A 19 -0.27 -13.32 37.41
CA MET A 19 0.33 -12.11 36.83
C MET A 19 1.64 -12.40 36.09
N GLY A 20 2.47 -13.32 36.61
CA GLY A 20 3.69 -13.74 35.94
C GLY A 20 3.42 -14.41 34.59
N VAL A 21 2.47 -15.33 34.54
CA VAL A 21 2.08 -16.01 33.30
C VAL A 21 1.45 -15.04 32.28
N VAL A 22 0.55 -14.16 32.72
CA VAL A 22 -0.07 -13.13 31.88
C VAL A 22 0.98 -12.18 31.31
N GLY A 23 1.97 -11.79 32.13
CA GLY A 23 3.08 -10.93 31.68
C GLY A 23 3.92 -11.57 30.57
N ILE A 24 4.24 -12.85 30.66
CA ILE A 24 4.99 -13.60 29.64
C ILE A 24 4.17 -13.72 28.34
N VAL A 25 2.89 -14.10 28.45
CA VAL A 25 2.01 -14.23 27.27
C VAL A 25 1.82 -12.89 26.57
N ALA A 26 1.63 -11.81 27.33
CA ALA A 26 1.52 -10.47 26.79
C ALA A 26 2.81 -10.04 26.04
N ALA A 27 3.99 -10.32 26.60
CA ALA A 27 5.27 -9.97 25.98
C ALA A 27 5.46 -10.67 24.63
N ILE A 28 5.10 -11.94 24.50
CA ILE A 28 5.15 -12.68 23.23
C ILE A 28 4.14 -12.11 22.23
N ALA A 29 2.89 -11.87 22.65
CA ALA A 29 1.83 -11.36 21.78
C ALA A 29 2.16 -9.96 21.21
N PHE A 30 2.85 -9.10 21.96
CA PHE A 30 3.27 -7.78 21.48
C PHE A 30 4.43 -7.83 20.49
N ALA A 31 5.34 -8.80 20.60
CA ALA A 31 6.48 -8.92 19.70
C ALA A 31 6.05 -9.28 18.25
N ASP A 32 5.08 -10.18 18.08
CA ASP A 32 4.59 -10.60 16.76
C ASP A 32 3.69 -9.56 16.08
N SER A 33 3.09 -8.64 16.86
CA SER A 33 2.09 -7.68 16.34
C SER A 33 2.68 -6.64 15.37
N THR A 34 3.95 -6.27 15.51
CA THR A 34 4.58 -5.22 14.67
C THR A 34 4.80 -5.70 13.24
N GLU A 35 5.17 -6.95 13.06
CA GLU A 35 5.41 -7.54 11.73
C GLU A 35 4.09 -7.76 10.98
N LEU A 36 3.07 -8.29 11.65
CA LEU A 36 1.73 -8.42 11.07
C LEU A 36 1.15 -7.06 10.61
N LEU A 37 1.33 -6.01 11.42
CA LEU A 37 0.90 -4.66 11.04
C LEU A 37 1.68 -4.11 9.84
N ALA A 38 2.96 -4.45 9.70
CA ALA A 38 3.77 -4.07 8.55
C ALA A 38 3.29 -4.78 7.26
N GLU A 39 2.99 -6.07 7.35
CA GLU A 39 2.40 -6.84 6.25
C GLU A 39 1.05 -6.27 5.80
N ASP A 40 0.15 -6.04 6.75
CA ASP A 40 -1.18 -5.46 6.48
C ASP A 40 -1.08 -4.09 5.81
N ARG A 41 -0.13 -3.24 6.24
CA ARG A 41 0.11 -1.94 5.59
C ARG A 41 0.56 -2.11 4.14
N ALA A 42 1.55 -2.98 3.90
CA ALA A 42 2.07 -3.24 2.56
C ALA A 42 0.97 -3.75 1.62
N GLU A 43 0.18 -4.71 2.07
CA GLU A 43 -0.91 -5.27 1.29
C GLU A 43 -2.00 -4.22 1.01
N ASN A 44 -2.47 -3.50 2.03
CA ASN A 44 -3.52 -2.49 1.88
C ASN A 44 -3.09 -1.37 0.92
N GLN A 45 -1.84 -0.90 1.01
CA GLN A 45 -1.31 0.15 0.17
C GLN A 45 -1.21 -0.29 -1.31
N LEU A 46 -0.68 -1.48 -1.57
CA LEU A 46 -0.62 -2.03 -2.93
C LEU A 46 -2.01 -2.36 -3.50
N GLN A 47 -2.96 -2.81 -2.67
CA GLN A 47 -4.34 -3.03 -3.10
C GLN A 47 -5.05 -1.70 -3.44
N GLU A 48 -4.78 -0.62 -2.70
CA GLU A 48 -5.30 0.70 -3.02
C GLU A 48 -4.71 1.22 -4.34
N LEU A 49 -3.40 1.10 -4.54
CA LEU A 49 -2.73 1.45 -5.79
C LEU A 49 -3.29 0.64 -6.96
N LYS A 50 -3.49 -0.68 -6.78
CA LYS A 50 -4.13 -1.55 -7.79
C LYS A 50 -5.53 -1.07 -8.17
N ARG A 51 -6.34 -0.66 -7.18
CA ARG A 51 -7.68 -0.10 -7.45
C ARG A 51 -7.59 1.19 -8.26
N ASN A 52 -6.62 2.06 -7.99
CA ASN A 52 -6.39 3.31 -8.72
C ASN A 52 -5.92 3.07 -10.15
N LEU A 53 -4.99 2.14 -10.36
CA LEU A 53 -4.53 1.72 -11.70
C LEU A 53 -5.67 1.09 -12.51
N SER A 54 -6.46 0.21 -11.89
CA SER A 54 -7.62 -0.42 -12.54
C SER A 54 -8.70 0.59 -12.91
N PHE A 55 -8.95 1.57 -12.03
CA PHE A 55 -9.85 2.68 -12.30
C PHE A 55 -9.35 3.56 -13.45
N ALA A 56 -8.06 3.94 -13.45
CA ALA A 56 -7.46 4.73 -14.53
C ALA A 56 -7.61 4.04 -15.89
N ARG A 57 -7.32 2.73 -15.93
CA ARG A 57 -7.51 1.89 -17.12
C ARG A 57 -8.96 1.89 -17.59
N ALA A 58 -9.91 1.62 -16.69
CA ALA A 58 -11.33 1.60 -17.01
C ALA A 58 -11.80 2.96 -17.52
N LYS A 59 -11.37 4.05 -16.87
CA LYS A 59 -11.69 5.41 -17.28
C LYS A 59 -11.16 5.70 -18.68
N ALA A 60 -9.88 5.40 -18.96
CA ALA A 60 -9.28 5.60 -20.27
C ALA A 60 -10.04 4.89 -21.38
N THR A 61 -10.43 3.64 -21.16
CA THR A 61 -11.19 2.85 -22.17
C THR A 61 -12.63 3.32 -22.34
N THR A 62 -13.29 3.75 -21.25
CA THR A 62 -14.70 4.16 -21.30
C THR A 62 -14.89 5.53 -21.93
N THR A 63 -13.95 6.45 -21.71
CA THR A 63 -14.00 7.83 -22.23
C THR A 63 -13.13 8.04 -23.47
N GLU A 64 -12.47 6.97 -23.95
CA GLU A 64 -11.52 7.02 -25.07
C GLU A 64 -10.47 8.12 -24.93
N SER A 65 -10.09 8.43 -23.67
CA SER A 65 -9.20 9.51 -23.33
C SER A 65 -7.91 9.00 -22.70
N ARG A 66 -6.91 9.86 -22.68
CA ARG A 66 -5.65 9.59 -22.01
C ARG A 66 -5.79 9.83 -20.51
N VAL A 67 -5.46 8.84 -19.68
CA VAL A 67 -5.50 8.94 -18.22
C VAL A 67 -4.12 8.66 -17.64
N ILE A 68 -3.67 9.56 -16.79
CA ILE A 68 -2.36 9.49 -16.14
C ILE A 68 -2.50 9.04 -14.70
N VAL A 69 -1.54 8.23 -14.25
CA VAL A 69 -1.29 7.89 -12.84
C VAL A 69 0.17 8.21 -12.54
N CYS A 70 0.39 9.12 -11.62
CA CYS A 70 1.74 9.48 -11.18
C CYS A 70 1.76 10.08 -9.79
N PRO A 71 2.91 10.03 -9.08
CA PRO A 71 3.17 10.92 -7.96
C PRO A 71 3.12 12.37 -8.45
N LEU A 72 2.42 13.25 -7.73
CA LEU A 72 2.17 14.62 -8.19
C LEU A 72 2.86 15.64 -7.28
N SER A 73 3.89 16.29 -7.77
CA SER A 73 4.54 17.42 -7.12
C SER A 73 4.03 18.73 -7.71
N GLY A 74 3.12 19.39 -7.02
CA GLY A 74 2.39 20.54 -7.56
C GLY A 74 1.47 20.13 -8.72
N SER A 75 1.79 20.56 -9.95
CA SER A 75 1.06 20.19 -11.18
C SER A 75 1.84 19.21 -12.06
N GLN A 76 3.06 18.84 -11.68
CA GLN A 76 3.94 17.99 -12.49
C GLN A 76 4.01 16.58 -11.91
N CYS A 77 4.04 15.58 -12.79
CA CYS A 77 4.36 14.22 -12.40
C CYS A 77 5.81 14.10 -11.97
N SER A 78 6.04 13.51 -10.81
CA SER A 78 7.37 13.16 -10.31
C SER A 78 7.63 11.65 -10.48
N ALA A 79 8.79 11.20 -10.03
CA ALA A 79 9.12 9.78 -9.91
C ALA A 79 9.19 9.32 -8.45
N ASP A 80 8.84 10.18 -7.49
CA ASP A 80 8.87 9.88 -6.06
C ASP A 80 7.56 9.23 -5.62
N TRP A 81 7.46 7.91 -5.79
CA TRP A 81 6.30 7.11 -5.41
C TRP A 81 6.14 6.98 -3.89
N THR A 82 7.19 7.29 -3.14
CA THR A 82 7.20 7.22 -1.68
C THR A 82 6.54 8.44 -1.04
N ASN A 83 7.00 9.65 -1.38
CA ASN A 83 6.67 10.86 -0.63
C ASN A 83 5.52 11.65 -1.23
N ASP A 84 5.39 11.66 -2.57
CA ASP A 84 4.37 12.44 -3.24
C ASP A 84 3.00 11.71 -3.26
N ASP A 85 1.91 12.49 -3.22
CA ASP A 85 0.56 11.95 -3.39
C ASP A 85 0.38 11.42 -4.81
N ILE A 86 -0.13 10.19 -4.94
CA ILE A 86 -0.36 9.56 -6.24
C ILE A 86 -1.71 10.01 -6.79
N ALA A 87 -1.69 10.72 -7.92
CA ALA A 87 -2.86 11.27 -8.57
C ALA A 87 -3.28 10.45 -9.80
N VAL A 88 -4.59 10.41 -10.04
CA VAL A 88 -5.20 9.90 -11.28
C VAL A 88 -5.96 11.06 -11.92
N PHE A 89 -5.60 11.44 -13.13
CA PHE A 89 -6.24 12.55 -13.85
C PHE A 89 -6.34 12.29 -15.36
N VAL A 90 -7.20 13.06 -16.04
CA VAL A 90 -7.30 13.04 -17.51
C VAL A 90 -6.31 14.05 -18.06
N ASP A 91 -5.51 13.65 -19.04
CA ASP A 91 -4.55 14.50 -19.76
C ASP A 91 -5.11 14.75 -21.18
N ASN A 92 -5.76 15.89 -21.35
CA ASN A 92 -6.44 16.21 -22.61
C ASN A 92 -5.50 16.76 -23.70
N ASN A 93 -4.41 17.39 -23.30
CA ASN A 93 -3.48 18.06 -24.20
C ASN A 93 -2.18 17.28 -24.44
N ASN A 94 -2.03 16.12 -23.78
CA ASN A 94 -0.88 15.20 -23.89
C ASN A 94 0.47 15.80 -23.42
N ASN A 95 0.43 16.68 -22.42
CA ASN A 95 1.64 17.31 -21.87
C ASN A 95 2.26 16.57 -20.68
N ASN A 96 1.61 15.53 -20.14
CA ASN A 96 1.99 14.78 -18.95
C ASN A 96 2.01 15.62 -17.64
N GLN A 97 1.27 16.70 -17.62
CA GLN A 97 1.10 17.57 -16.45
C GLN A 97 -0.40 17.64 -16.13
N ARG A 98 -0.72 17.97 -14.90
CA ARG A 98 -2.10 18.21 -14.54
C ARG A 98 -2.40 19.70 -14.64
N ASP A 99 -3.13 20.10 -15.65
CA ASP A 99 -3.59 21.46 -15.82
C ASP A 99 -4.88 21.76 -15.00
N ALA A 100 -5.18 23.04 -14.81
CA ALA A 100 -6.31 23.46 -13.95
C ALA A 100 -7.68 23.04 -14.49
N ASP A 101 -7.79 22.92 -15.81
CA ASP A 101 -9.00 22.49 -16.54
C ASP A 101 -9.10 20.97 -16.71
N GLU A 102 -8.08 20.22 -16.29
CA GLU A 102 -8.06 18.78 -16.37
C GLU A 102 -8.64 18.11 -15.09
N PRO A 103 -9.58 17.17 -15.26
CA PRO A 103 -10.23 16.55 -14.12
C PRO A 103 -9.28 15.71 -13.29
N LEU A 104 -9.09 16.07 -12.03
CA LEU A 104 -8.47 15.21 -11.02
C LEU A 104 -9.52 14.19 -10.57
N LEU A 105 -9.28 12.92 -10.84
CA LEU A 105 -10.24 11.84 -10.63
C LEU A 105 -10.08 11.18 -9.27
N ARG A 106 -8.84 10.93 -8.86
CA ARG A 106 -8.50 10.31 -7.57
C ARG A 106 -7.17 10.81 -7.07
N VAL A 107 -7.01 10.77 -5.75
CA VAL A 107 -5.74 10.99 -5.07
C VAL A 107 -5.59 9.91 -4.01
N MET A 108 -4.43 9.29 -3.99
CA MET A 108 -3.98 8.37 -2.95
C MET A 108 -2.81 9.03 -2.24
N LYS A 109 -2.81 9.04 -0.93
CA LYS A 109 -1.70 9.59 -0.16
C LYS A 109 -0.42 8.81 -0.38
N GLY A 110 0.70 9.51 -0.36
CA GLY A 110 2.02 8.91 -0.28
C GLY A 110 2.12 7.98 0.93
N VAL A 111 3.14 7.14 0.97
CA VAL A 111 3.33 6.19 2.06
C VAL A 111 3.78 6.91 3.35
N ILE A 112 3.64 6.24 4.49
CA ILE A 112 4.12 6.81 5.77
C ILE A 112 5.65 6.93 5.76
N SER A 113 6.19 7.86 6.53
CA SER A 113 7.62 8.25 6.50
C SER A 113 8.63 7.12 6.76
N GLU A 114 8.20 6.01 7.33
CA GLU A 114 9.03 4.86 7.66
C GLU A 114 9.02 3.80 6.56
N ASP A 115 8.06 3.87 5.64
CA ASP A 115 7.85 2.91 4.58
C ASP A 115 8.36 3.47 3.23
N LEU A 116 8.66 2.59 2.30
CA LEU A 116 9.12 2.95 0.95
C LEU A 116 8.23 2.30 -0.11
N LEU A 117 7.99 3.03 -1.21
CA LEU A 117 7.34 2.51 -2.40
C LEU A 117 8.21 2.82 -3.61
N SER A 118 8.80 1.81 -4.22
CA SER A 118 9.60 1.95 -5.43
C SER A 118 8.87 1.43 -6.67
N TYR A 119 9.24 1.94 -7.83
CA TYR A 119 8.70 1.52 -9.12
C TYR A 119 9.81 1.38 -10.16
N THR A 120 9.90 0.21 -10.80
CA THR A 120 10.93 -0.07 -11.81
C THR A 120 10.56 0.46 -13.21
N GLY A 121 9.29 0.79 -13.46
CA GLY A 121 8.84 1.39 -14.71
C GLY A 121 9.06 2.91 -14.74
N SER A 122 8.92 3.52 -15.93
CA SER A 122 9.00 4.98 -16.04
C SER A 122 7.71 5.66 -15.56
N SER A 123 7.87 6.82 -14.87
CA SER A 123 6.79 7.75 -14.54
C SER A 123 6.69 8.84 -15.62
N PRO A 124 5.50 9.33 -15.95
CA PRO A 124 4.17 8.89 -15.50
C PRO A 124 3.71 7.60 -16.14
N ILE A 125 2.77 6.89 -15.50
CA ILE A 125 2.03 5.78 -16.10
C ILE A 125 0.87 6.37 -16.90
N VAL A 126 0.86 6.12 -18.21
CA VAL A 126 -0.13 6.67 -19.13
C VAL A 126 -0.97 5.56 -19.73
N TYR A 127 -2.24 5.51 -19.39
CA TYR A 127 -3.23 4.65 -20.04
C TYR A 127 -3.77 5.32 -21.29
N ASN A 128 -3.63 4.66 -22.42
CA ASN A 128 -4.25 5.10 -23.69
C ASN A 128 -5.72 4.65 -23.76
N ALA A 129 -6.43 5.08 -24.81
CA ALA A 129 -7.83 4.74 -25.06
C ALA A 129 -8.12 3.21 -25.15
N THR A 130 -7.12 2.39 -25.38
CA THR A 130 -7.25 0.92 -25.37
C THR A 130 -6.93 0.28 -24.03
N GLY A 131 -6.65 1.10 -22.99
CA GLY A 131 -6.33 0.65 -21.65
C GLY A 131 -4.94 0.02 -21.50
N ARG A 132 -4.03 0.28 -22.44
CA ARG A 132 -2.64 -0.20 -22.43
C ARG A 132 -1.71 0.90 -21.95
N VAL A 133 -0.56 0.50 -21.41
CA VAL A 133 0.55 1.39 -21.03
C VAL A 133 1.75 1.15 -21.96
N GLY A 134 2.66 2.12 -22.03
CA GLY A 134 3.89 2.00 -22.82
C GLY A 134 4.84 0.92 -22.28
N ASN A 135 5.73 0.43 -23.14
CA ASN A 135 6.68 -0.62 -22.77
C ASN A 135 7.58 -0.21 -21.60
N THR A 136 8.06 1.02 -21.59
CA THR A 136 8.91 1.56 -20.52
C THR A 136 8.15 1.86 -19.24
N GLN A 137 6.83 1.96 -19.32
CA GLN A 137 5.94 2.24 -18.20
C GLN A 137 5.45 0.95 -17.50
N ALA A 138 5.59 -0.22 -18.14
CA ALA A 138 5.36 -1.48 -17.47
C ALA A 138 6.51 -1.77 -16.50
N GLY A 139 6.19 -2.28 -15.31
CA GLY A 139 7.19 -2.47 -14.26
C GLY A 139 6.60 -3.13 -13.03
N THR A 140 7.38 -3.16 -11.97
CA THR A 140 6.99 -3.72 -10.68
C THR A 140 7.03 -2.62 -9.61
N PHE A 141 5.95 -2.50 -8.85
CA PHE A 141 5.91 -1.77 -7.61
C PHE A 141 6.36 -2.69 -6.49
N THR A 142 7.33 -2.23 -5.70
CA THR A 142 7.77 -2.90 -4.48
C THR A 142 7.47 -1.99 -3.30
N TYR A 143 6.71 -2.50 -2.34
CA TYR A 143 6.45 -1.82 -1.08
C TYR A 143 7.30 -2.44 0.03
N CYS A 144 8.05 -1.62 0.73
CA CYS A 144 8.97 -2.02 1.79
C CYS A 144 8.57 -1.32 3.10
N PRO A 145 7.84 -2.02 3.99
CA PRO A 145 7.49 -1.46 5.28
C PRO A 145 8.71 -1.40 6.20
N ASN A 146 8.85 -0.30 6.95
CA ASN A 146 9.95 -0.06 7.89
C ASN A 146 11.36 -0.03 7.25
N GLY A 147 11.46 0.29 5.95
CA GLY A 147 12.75 0.47 5.25
C GLY A 147 13.05 -0.57 4.18
N VAL A 148 14.30 -0.60 3.74
CA VAL A 148 14.73 -1.24 2.47
C VAL A 148 14.65 -2.76 2.50
N THR A 149 14.92 -3.37 3.65
CA THR A 149 14.98 -4.84 3.83
C THR A 149 13.97 -5.29 4.88
N SER A 150 12.95 -6.02 4.46
CA SER A 150 11.96 -6.62 5.35
C SER A 150 11.42 -7.90 4.74
N GLU A 151 11.14 -8.90 5.56
CA GLU A 151 10.39 -10.08 5.14
C GLU A 151 8.94 -9.73 4.76
N SER A 152 8.49 -8.56 5.16
CA SER A 152 7.16 -8.02 4.86
C SER A 152 7.08 -7.26 3.53
N ASN A 153 8.16 -7.22 2.71
CA ASN A 153 8.14 -6.61 1.39
C ASN A 153 7.14 -7.31 0.47
N ARG A 154 6.41 -6.51 -0.32
CA ARG A 154 5.36 -6.99 -1.23
C ARG A 154 5.51 -6.39 -2.62
N ASP A 155 5.26 -7.20 -3.63
CA ASP A 155 5.33 -6.80 -5.03
C ASP A 155 3.96 -6.77 -5.72
N MET A 156 3.83 -5.81 -6.64
CA MET A 156 2.72 -5.72 -7.60
C MET A 156 3.25 -5.37 -8.98
N ARG A 157 2.98 -6.21 -9.97
CA ARG A 157 3.42 -6.01 -11.34
C ARG A 157 2.37 -5.31 -12.19
N LEU A 158 2.77 -4.26 -12.90
CA LEU A 158 2.01 -3.63 -13.97
C LEU A 158 2.50 -4.15 -15.33
N SER A 159 1.60 -4.77 -16.09
CA SER A 159 1.89 -5.28 -17.44
C SER A 159 1.64 -4.22 -18.52
N GLN A 160 2.20 -4.40 -19.71
CA GLN A 160 1.92 -3.55 -20.88
C GLN A 160 0.44 -3.56 -21.31
N SER A 161 -0.30 -4.62 -20.97
CA SER A 161 -1.76 -4.65 -21.16
C SER A 161 -2.51 -3.72 -20.22
N GLY A 162 -1.81 -3.03 -19.30
CA GLY A 162 -2.39 -2.14 -18.32
C GLY A 162 -3.02 -2.85 -17.12
N THR A 163 -2.72 -4.13 -16.92
CA THR A 163 -3.24 -4.93 -15.80
C THR A 163 -2.24 -4.94 -14.66
N ALA A 164 -2.69 -4.54 -13.47
CA ALA A 164 -1.92 -4.63 -12.24
C ALA A 164 -2.23 -5.95 -11.51
N LEU A 165 -1.19 -6.76 -11.25
CA LEU A 165 -1.26 -8.07 -10.62
C LEU A 165 -0.46 -8.05 -9.32
N TYR A 166 -1.12 -8.25 -8.19
CA TYR A 166 -0.46 -8.43 -6.90
C TYR A 166 0.28 -9.77 -6.89
N GLN A 167 1.56 -9.77 -6.50
CA GLN A 167 2.42 -10.94 -6.54
C GLN A 167 2.72 -11.52 -5.14
N GLY A 168 2.42 -10.75 -4.08
CA GLY A 168 2.64 -11.17 -2.70
C GLY A 168 4.03 -10.84 -2.17
N GLN A 169 4.53 -11.68 -1.28
CA GLN A 169 5.82 -11.51 -0.62
C GLN A 169 6.98 -11.55 -1.62
N THR A 170 7.98 -10.71 -1.39
CA THR A 170 9.18 -10.61 -2.22
C THR A 170 10.42 -10.39 -1.37
N THR A 171 11.58 -10.76 -1.91
CA THR A 171 12.89 -10.42 -1.36
C THR A 171 13.51 -9.22 -2.06
N THR A 172 12.78 -8.57 -2.96
CA THR A 172 13.23 -7.35 -3.65
C THR A 172 13.33 -6.21 -2.65
N GLU A 173 14.45 -5.50 -2.68
CA GLU A 173 14.68 -4.31 -1.87
C GLU A 173 14.16 -3.07 -2.58
N CYS A 174 13.65 -2.09 -1.81
CA CYS A 174 13.32 -0.78 -2.35
C CYS A 174 14.60 0.05 -2.55
N SER A 175 14.72 0.71 -3.67
CA SER A 175 15.84 1.60 -4.05
C SER A 175 15.33 2.98 -4.45
#